data_5e74d5d9966c9ebd0ded8374e3722e75
#
_entry.id   5e74d5d9966c9ebd0ded8374e3722e75
#
_cell.length_a   1.000
_cell.length_b   1.000
_cell.length_c   1.000
_cell.angle_alpha   90.00
_cell.angle_beta   90.00
_cell.angle_gamma   90.00
#
_symmetry.space_group_name_H-M   'P 1'
#
loop_
_entity.id
_entity.type
_entity.pdbx_description
1 polymer ?
#
loop_
_entity_poly.entity_id
_entity_poly.type
_entity_poly.pdbx_seq_one_letter_code
_entity_poly.pdbx_strand_id
1 'polypeptide(L)'
;MINLEDILDMCPLTREEVAAIGEHEHVEGVAAATLADYLMHLRKGPQEVNRMICEDIRAALHRDDVEHARKLFAALKHFMATHPEAARGSE
;
A
#
# COMPACT_ATOMS: atom_id res chain seq x y z
N MET A 1 -22.71 -7.37 9.54
CA MET A 1 -22.13 -6.98 8.25
C MET A 1 -20.70 -6.46 8.46
N ILE A 2 -19.78 -6.90 7.63
CA ILE A 2 -18.38 -6.45 7.70
C ILE A 2 -18.28 -5.10 6.99
N ASN A 3 -17.69 -4.12 7.65
CA ASN A 3 -17.46 -2.82 7.06
C ASN A 3 -15.96 -2.51 7.01
N LEU A 4 -15.61 -1.34 6.49
CA LEU A 4 -14.21 -0.98 6.32
C LEU A 4 -13.45 -0.99 7.64
N GLU A 5 -14.07 -0.49 8.72
CA GLU A 5 -13.41 -0.46 10.01
C GLU A 5 -13.09 -1.85 10.50
N ASP A 6 -14.00 -2.79 10.30
CA ASP A 6 -13.76 -4.17 10.71
C ASP A 6 -12.58 -4.78 9.96
N ILE A 7 -12.49 -4.50 8.67
CA ILE A 7 -11.39 -5.05 7.86
C ILE A 7 -10.07 -4.43 8.27
N LEU A 8 -10.04 -3.13 8.52
CA LEU A 8 -8.82 -2.44 8.92
C LEU A 8 -8.35 -2.91 10.29
N ASP A 9 -9.28 -3.23 11.20
CA ASP A 9 -8.91 -3.75 12.51
C ASP A 9 -8.20 -5.10 12.42
N MET A 10 -8.53 -5.90 11.41
CA MET A 10 -7.93 -7.21 11.22
C MET A 10 -6.69 -7.17 10.33
N CYS A 11 -6.46 -6.07 9.65
CA CYS A 11 -5.36 -5.93 8.71
C CYS A 11 -4.17 -5.28 9.43
N PRO A 12 -2.94 -5.78 9.23
CA PRO A 12 -1.77 -5.18 9.88
C PRO A 12 -1.31 -3.88 9.26
N LEU A 13 -2.08 -3.32 8.36
CA LEU A 13 -1.70 -2.11 7.63
C LEU A 13 -2.50 -0.92 8.13
N THR A 14 -1.91 0.27 8.00
CA THR A 14 -2.60 1.50 8.34
C THR A 14 -3.57 1.88 7.23
N ARG A 15 -4.48 2.81 7.55
CA ARG A 15 -5.43 3.31 6.58
C ARG A 15 -4.70 3.95 5.38
N GLU A 16 -3.62 4.66 5.64
CA GLU A 16 -2.83 5.29 4.58
C GLU A 16 -2.16 4.26 3.68
N GLU A 17 -1.67 3.19 4.27
CA GLU A 17 -1.05 2.11 3.48
C GLU A 17 -2.09 1.41 2.62
N VAL A 18 -3.27 1.15 3.17
CA VAL A 18 -4.35 0.55 2.40
C VAL A 18 -4.76 1.46 1.25
N ALA A 19 -4.86 2.76 1.51
CA ALA A 19 -5.23 3.72 0.47
C ALA A 19 -4.19 3.76 -0.64
N ALA A 20 -2.91 3.69 -0.29
CA ALA A 20 -1.84 3.70 -1.29
C ALA A 20 -1.90 2.45 -2.18
N ILE A 21 -2.18 1.30 -1.60
CA ILE A 21 -2.34 0.07 -2.39
C ILE A 21 -3.56 0.19 -3.29
N GLY A 22 -4.66 0.68 -2.75
CA GLY A 22 -5.89 0.81 -3.51
C GLY A 22 -5.75 1.78 -4.68
N GLU A 23 -4.96 2.83 -4.50
CA GLU A 23 -4.74 3.79 -5.57
C GLU A 23 -4.13 3.13 -6.79
N HIS A 24 -3.18 2.24 -6.60
CA HIS A 24 -2.52 1.57 -7.72
C HIS A 24 -3.52 0.79 -8.56
N GLU A 25 -4.49 0.18 -7.91
CA GLU A 25 -5.48 -0.65 -8.60
C GLU A 25 -6.79 0.10 -8.87
N HIS A 26 -6.84 1.40 -8.53
CA HIS A 26 -8.03 2.23 -8.73
C HIS A 26 -9.25 1.72 -7.97
N VAL A 27 -9.02 1.26 -6.75
CA VAL A 27 -10.10 0.84 -5.85
C VAL A 27 -9.97 1.58 -4.53
N GLU A 28 -11.06 1.68 -3.79
CA GLU A 28 -11.05 2.35 -2.49
C GLU A 28 -11.97 1.64 -1.52
N GLY A 29 -11.92 2.07 -0.27
CA GLY A 29 -12.79 1.55 0.76
C GLY A 29 -12.58 0.08 1.02
N VAL A 30 -13.67 -0.66 1.12
CA VAL A 30 -13.63 -2.09 1.41
C VAL A 30 -12.84 -2.86 0.36
N ALA A 31 -12.98 -2.45 -0.91
CA ALA A 31 -12.24 -3.13 -1.99
C ALA A 31 -10.74 -2.97 -1.81
N ALA A 32 -10.28 -1.77 -1.44
CA ALA A 32 -8.86 -1.56 -1.21
C ALA A 32 -8.36 -2.35 -0.01
N ALA A 33 -9.14 -2.38 1.07
CA ALA A 33 -8.75 -3.13 2.26
C ALA A 33 -8.69 -4.63 1.98
N THR A 34 -9.63 -5.14 1.20
CA THR A 34 -9.66 -6.55 0.83
C THR A 34 -8.43 -6.91 -0.02
N LEU A 35 -8.11 -6.05 -0.97
CA LEU A 35 -6.92 -6.25 -1.81
C LEU A 35 -5.65 -6.24 -0.96
N ALA A 36 -5.54 -5.27 -0.06
CA ALA A 36 -4.36 -5.16 0.79
C ALA A 36 -4.20 -6.41 1.65
N ASP A 37 -5.29 -6.88 2.24
CA ASP A 37 -5.24 -8.09 3.05
C ASP A 37 -4.81 -9.29 2.22
N TYR A 38 -5.36 -9.42 1.02
CA TYR A 38 -4.99 -10.50 0.12
C TYR A 38 -3.49 -10.47 -0.20
N LEU A 39 -2.97 -9.29 -0.55
CA LEU A 39 -1.56 -9.16 -0.90
C LEU A 39 -0.65 -9.55 0.27
N MET A 40 -1.04 -9.16 1.49
CA MET A 40 -0.20 -9.46 2.65
C MET A 40 -0.16 -10.94 2.99
N HIS A 41 -1.08 -11.74 2.44
CA HIS A 41 -1.07 -13.19 2.63
C HIS A 41 -0.29 -13.92 1.55
N LEU A 42 0.15 -13.22 0.50
CA LEU A 42 0.96 -13.83 -0.53
C LEU A 42 2.41 -13.90 -0.10
N ARG A 43 3.14 -14.89 -0.60
CA ARG A 43 4.53 -15.09 -0.22
C ARG A 43 5.39 -13.87 -0.52
N LYS A 44 5.20 -13.24 -1.67
CA LYS A 44 5.94 -12.04 -2.05
C LYS A 44 5.06 -10.81 -2.06
N GLY A 45 4.01 -10.84 -1.25
CA GLY A 45 3.08 -9.72 -1.18
C GLY A 45 3.72 -8.41 -0.75
N PRO A 46 4.53 -8.41 0.33
CA PRO A 46 5.17 -7.15 0.74
C PRO A 46 6.06 -6.55 -0.34
N GLN A 47 6.78 -7.38 -1.10
CA GLN A 47 7.61 -6.87 -2.20
C GLN A 47 6.73 -6.28 -3.30
N GLU A 48 5.59 -6.91 -3.55
CA GLU A 48 4.66 -6.41 -4.55
C GLU A 48 4.06 -5.07 -4.12
N VAL A 49 3.72 -4.93 -2.85
CA VAL A 49 3.21 -3.66 -2.32
C VAL A 49 4.25 -2.55 -2.49
N ASN A 50 5.50 -2.86 -2.17
CA ASN A 50 6.60 -1.90 -2.35
C ASN A 50 6.67 -1.45 -3.81
N ARG A 51 6.62 -2.39 -4.75
CA ARG A 51 6.68 -2.08 -6.17
C ARG A 51 5.52 -1.17 -6.59
N MET A 52 4.31 -1.51 -6.14
CA MET A 52 3.12 -0.75 -6.50
C MET A 52 3.21 0.70 -6.04
N ILE A 53 3.60 0.89 -4.78
CA ILE A 53 3.68 2.24 -4.23
C ILE A 53 4.80 3.03 -4.91
N CYS A 54 5.93 2.39 -5.17
CA CYS A 54 7.04 3.07 -5.86
C CYS A 54 6.65 3.51 -7.27
N GLU A 55 5.90 2.68 -7.99
CA GLU A 55 5.43 3.07 -9.32
C GLU A 55 4.53 4.30 -9.25
N ASP A 56 3.65 4.34 -8.26
CA ASP A 56 2.75 5.47 -8.12
C ASP A 56 3.47 6.73 -7.69
N ILE A 57 4.52 6.61 -6.88
CA ILE A 57 5.35 7.76 -6.54
C ILE A 57 6.00 8.33 -7.79
N ARG A 58 6.55 7.46 -8.64
CA ARG A 58 7.15 7.92 -9.90
C ARG A 58 6.12 8.60 -10.80
N ALA A 59 4.93 8.03 -10.87
CA ALA A 59 3.87 8.63 -11.68
C ALA A 59 3.48 10.01 -11.16
N ALA A 60 3.38 10.15 -9.83
CA ALA A 60 3.06 11.44 -9.25
C ALA A 60 4.15 12.47 -9.55
N LEU A 61 5.41 12.07 -9.45
CA LEU A 61 6.52 12.98 -9.76
C LEU A 61 6.54 13.38 -11.22
N HIS A 62 6.19 12.46 -12.11
CA HIS A 62 6.13 12.75 -13.54
C HIS A 62 5.10 13.82 -13.89
N ARG A 63 4.03 13.91 -13.12
CA ARG A 63 3.02 14.94 -13.35
C ARG A 63 3.18 16.12 -12.39
N ASP A 64 4.35 16.23 -11.77
CA ASP A 64 4.69 17.31 -10.84
C ASP A 64 3.77 17.40 -9.64
N ASP A 65 3.16 16.28 -9.24
CA ASP A 65 2.31 16.26 -8.07
C ASP A 65 3.14 15.86 -6.84
N VAL A 66 3.96 16.80 -6.39
CA VAL A 66 4.91 16.55 -5.30
C VAL A 66 4.18 16.26 -3.99
N GLU A 67 3.06 16.93 -3.75
CA GLU A 67 2.28 16.69 -2.53
C GLU A 67 1.82 15.25 -2.43
N HIS A 68 1.29 14.74 -3.54
CA HIS A 68 0.81 13.37 -3.54
C HIS A 68 1.96 12.37 -3.42
N ALA A 69 3.08 12.66 -4.10
CA ALA A 69 4.26 11.82 -3.98
C ALA A 69 4.74 11.74 -2.54
N ARG A 70 4.67 12.85 -1.80
CA ARG A 70 5.07 12.85 -0.39
C ARG A 70 4.16 11.99 0.46
N LYS A 71 2.86 12.02 0.20
CA LYS A 71 1.92 11.18 0.94
C LYS A 71 2.20 9.71 0.70
N LEU A 72 2.42 9.35 -0.54
CA LEU A 72 2.74 7.97 -0.88
C LEU A 72 4.07 7.55 -0.26
N PHE A 73 5.06 8.42 -0.27
CA PHE A 73 6.36 8.11 0.31
C PHE A 73 6.25 7.92 1.83
N ALA A 74 5.44 8.72 2.50
CA ALA A 74 5.25 8.56 3.94
C ALA A 74 4.61 7.20 4.25
N ALA A 75 3.61 6.81 3.47
CA ALA A 75 2.99 5.49 3.63
C ALA A 75 4.01 4.38 3.37
N LEU A 76 4.83 4.54 2.34
CA LEU A 76 5.86 3.56 2.02
C LEU A 76 6.90 3.43 3.13
N LYS A 77 7.34 4.55 3.69
CA LYS A 77 8.30 4.52 4.78
C LYS A 77 7.75 3.74 5.97
N HIS A 78 6.51 3.99 6.31
CA HIS A 78 5.89 3.29 7.43
C HIS A 78 5.78 1.80 7.11
N PHE A 79 5.37 1.48 5.89
CA PHE A 79 5.23 0.09 5.45
C PHE A 79 6.58 -0.64 5.53
N MET A 80 7.65 -0.02 5.04
CA MET A 80 8.96 -0.64 5.04
C MET A 80 9.49 -0.83 6.45
N ALA A 81 9.16 0.09 7.37
CA ALA A 81 9.59 -0.02 8.76
C ALA A 81 8.96 -1.22 9.46
N THR A 82 7.71 -1.52 9.11
CA THR A 82 6.99 -2.63 9.73
C THR A 82 7.10 -3.93 8.93
N HIS A 83 7.56 -3.85 7.69
CA HIS A 83 7.69 -5.01 6.81
C HIS A 83 9.04 -4.95 6.10
N PRO A 84 10.15 -5.13 6.84
CA PRO A 84 11.48 -5.00 6.23
C PRO A 84 11.75 -6.00 5.12
N GLU A 85 11.02 -7.10 5.09
CA GLU A 85 11.18 -8.09 4.02
C GLU A 85 10.80 -7.52 2.66
N ALA A 86 9.99 -6.45 2.62
CA ALA A 86 9.63 -5.82 1.36
C ALA A 86 10.83 -5.18 0.66
N ALA A 87 11.83 -4.77 1.42
CA ALA A 87 13.03 -4.14 0.87
C ALA A 87 13.94 -5.13 0.17
N ARG A 88 13.79 -6.42 0.46
CA ARG A 88 14.67 -7.42 -0.13
C ARG A 88 14.31 -7.76 -1.56
N GLY A 89 13.14 -7.36 -1.97
CA GLY A 89 12.75 -7.47 -3.36
C GLY A 89 12.69 -8.90 -3.86
N SER A 90 13.55 -9.21 -4.78
CA SER A 90 13.48 -10.46 -5.53
C SER A 90 14.06 -11.67 -4.81
N GLU A 91 14.52 -11.52 -3.64
CA GLU A 91 15.13 -12.66 -2.95
C GLU A 91 14.16 -13.76 -2.54
#